data_0565bc12481447a6922e047ad47a3800
#
_entry.id   0565bc12481447a6922e047ad47a3800
#
_cell.length_a   1.000
_cell.length_b   1.000
_cell.length_c   1.000
_cell.angle_alpha   90.00
_cell.angle_beta   90.00
_cell.angle_gamma   90.00
#
_symmetry.space_group_name_H-M   'P 1'
#
loop_
_entity.id
_entity.type
_entity.pdbx_description
1 polymer ?
#
loop_
_entity_poly.entity_id
_entity_poly.type
_entity_poly.pdbx_seq_one_letter_code
_entity_poly.pdbx_strand_id
1 'polypeptide(L)'
;LKQDLAAKGFKKRKVDKIVFTPEDSEQEMFSLLDEIVTASAKLNGTKPGGDIVTMLLKKRFLSSPFAFGKTLTHYLGSKAQRGLADDDYDDIFGEGQSDEEEGLWEHNEAERLRESKRSDPLKAAKPGQLETLAQWGLDYESRPDSRLEALIAYLDAVCRPDGKHWTNERVVVFTEYAHTVDWLQRVLAQRGYA
;
A
#
# COMPACT_ATOMS: atom_id res chain seq x y z
N LEU A 1 -2.50 -12.05 -34.17
CA LEU A 1 -1.93 -10.92 -33.40
C LEU A 1 -0.61 -11.27 -32.70
N LYS A 2 -0.47 -12.43 -31.99
CA LYS A 2 0.78 -12.80 -31.29
C LYS A 2 1.93 -13.18 -32.24
N GLN A 3 1.62 -13.78 -33.40
CA GLN A 3 2.63 -14.18 -34.42
C GLN A 3 3.17 -12.98 -35.23
N ASP A 4 2.35 -11.94 -35.44
CA ASP A 4 2.75 -10.73 -36.15
C ASP A 4 3.73 -9.84 -35.37
N LEU A 5 3.70 -9.87 -34.03
CA LEU A 5 4.58 -9.06 -33.20
C LEU A 5 6.02 -9.62 -33.18
N ALA A 6 6.17 -10.95 -33.21
CA ALA A 6 7.50 -11.59 -33.30
C ALA A 6 8.18 -11.28 -34.63
N ALA A 7 7.43 -11.25 -35.74
CA ALA A 7 7.91 -10.87 -37.07
C ALA A 7 8.38 -9.41 -37.16
N LYS A 8 7.86 -8.53 -36.27
CA LYS A 8 8.24 -7.10 -36.16
C LYS A 8 9.38 -6.84 -35.18
N GLY A 9 10.08 -7.89 -34.71
CA GLY A 9 11.25 -7.76 -33.84
C GLY A 9 10.92 -7.51 -32.35
N PHE A 10 9.64 -7.62 -31.92
CA PHE A 10 9.30 -7.50 -30.50
C PHE A 10 9.75 -8.76 -29.74
N LYS A 11 10.50 -8.56 -28.68
CA LYS A 11 10.93 -9.64 -27.78
C LYS A 11 9.73 -10.24 -27.06
N LYS A 12 9.76 -11.54 -26.81
CA LYS A 12 8.75 -12.20 -25.95
C LYS A 12 8.78 -11.57 -24.55
N ARG A 13 7.59 -11.26 -24.01
CA ARG A 13 7.45 -10.87 -22.61
C ARG A 13 7.96 -12.02 -21.73
N LYS A 14 8.89 -11.71 -20.85
CA LYS A 14 9.33 -12.55 -19.75
C LYS A 14 8.75 -12.01 -18.44
N VAL A 15 8.24 -12.88 -17.59
CA VAL A 15 7.72 -12.51 -16.27
C VAL A 15 8.59 -13.21 -15.23
N ASP A 16 9.29 -12.41 -14.47
CA ASP A 16 10.09 -12.86 -13.33
C ASP A 16 9.46 -12.31 -12.04
N LYS A 17 9.69 -13.01 -10.93
CA LYS A 17 9.23 -12.60 -9.60
C LYS A 17 10.42 -12.19 -8.76
N ILE A 18 10.34 -11.02 -8.12
CA ILE A 18 11.26 -10.63 -7.06
C ILE A 18 10.69 -11.19 -5.76
N VAL A 19 11.46 -12.06 -5.11
CA VAL A 19 11.08 -12.67 -3.83
C VAL A 19 11.87 -11.97 -2.72
N PHE A 20 11.21 -11.65 -1.62
CA PHE A 20 11.83 -11.05 -0.45
C PHE A 20 11.32 -11.76 0.82
N THR A 21 12.06 -11.62 1.92
CA THR A 21 11.64 -12.07 3.24
C THR A 21 11.36 -10.83 4.07
N PRO A 22 10.12 -10.64 4.57
CA PRO A 22 9.81 -9.53 5.47
C PRO A 22 10.66 -9.59 6.75
N GLU A 23 11.03 -8.43 7.29
CA GLU A 23 11.64 -8.33 8.61
C GLU A 23 10.65 -8.76 9.70
N ASP A 24 11.16 -9.17 10.86
CA ASP A 24 10.34 -9.59 12.00
C ASP A 24 9.35 -8.48 12.40
N SER A 25 9.79 -7.23 12.42
CA SER A 25 8.93 -6.08 12.73
C SER A 25 7.78 -5.90 11.72
N GLU A 26 8.02 -6.15 10.45
CA GLU A 26 6.98 -6.09 9.41
C GLU A 26 5.94 -7.21 9.60
N GLN A 27 6.40 -8.41 9.95
CA GLN A 27 5.55 -9.56 10.22
C GLN A 27 4.72 -9.36 11.49
N GLU A 28 5.34 -8.85 12.56
CA GLU A 28 4.66 -8.56 13.83
C GLU A 28 3.56 -7.50 13.64
N MET A 29 3.84 -6.40 12.95
CA MET A 29 2.87 -5.35 12.73
C MET A 29 1.74 -5.79 11.79
N PHE A 30 2.04 -6.60 10.77
CA PHE A 30 1.00 -7.18 9.94
C PHE A 30 0.10 -8.14 10.73
N SER A 31 0.68 -8.97 11.59
CA SER A 31 -0.05 -9.89 12.46
C SER A 31 -0.94 -9.14 13.44
N LEU A 32 -0.43 -8.07 14.06
CA LEU A 32 -1.21 -7.20 14.95
C LEU A 32 -2.41 -6.57 14.22
N LEU A 33 -2.19 -6.04 13.02
CA LEU A 33 -3.29 -5.51 12.20
C LEU A 33 -4.33 -6.58 11.88
N ASP A 34 -3.89 -7.77 11.50
CA ASP A 34 -4.78 -8.90 11.16
C ASP A 34 -5.60 -9.39 12.36
N GLU A 35 -4.99 -9.46 13.54
CA GLU A 35 -5.66 -9.78 14.79
C GLU A 35 -6.75 -8.76 15.12
N ILE A 36 -6.46 -7.45 15.05
CA ILE A 36 -7.41 -6.38 15.31
C ILE A 36 -8.59 -6.47 14.34
N VAL A 37 -8.31 -6.62 13.04
CA VAL A 37 -9.32 -6.74 11.98
C VAL A 37 -10.21 -7.97 12.22
N THR A 38 -9.62 -9.12 12.51
CA THR A 38 -10.34 -10.37 12.74
C THR A 38 -11.21 -10.29 14.00
N ALA A 39 -10.69 -9.75 15.08
CA ALA A 39 -11.45 -9.56 16.32
C ALA A 39 -12.59 -8.55 16.14
N SER A 40 -12.35 -7.45 15.42
CA SER A 40 -13.36 -6.43 15.12
C SER A 40 -14.50 -6.99 14.27
N ALA A 41 -14.18 -7.79 13.25
CA ALA A 41 -15.18 -8.46 12.42
C ALA A 41 -16.08 -9.40 13.26
N LYS A 42 -15.49 -10.17 14.17
CA LYS A 42 -16.24 -11.00 15.13
C LYS A 42 -17.21 -10.17 15.96
N LEU A 43 -16.75 -9.04 16.53
CA LEU A 43 -17.57 -8.15 17.34
C LEU A 43 -18.69 -7.48 16.53
N ASN A 44 -18.49 -7.28 15.24
CA ASN A 44 -19.44 -6.67 14.32
C ASN A 44 -20.41 -7.69 13.68
N GLY A 45 -20.19 -8.99 13.89
CA GLY A 45 -20.96 -10.06 13.22
C GLY A 45 -20.69 -10.13 11.70
N THR A 46 -19.52 -9.67 11.25
CA THR A 46 -19.11 -9.64 9.83
C THR A 46 -18.00 -10.65 9.56
N LYS A 47 -17.71 -10.88 8.28
CA LYS A 47 -16.54 -11.71 7.89
C LYS A 47 -15.27 -10.89 7.99
N PRO A 48 -14.13 -11.47 8.46
CA PRO A 48 -12.84 -10.79 8.43
C PRO A 48 -12.49 -10.33 7.01
N GLY A 49 -12.09 -9.06 6.86
CA GLY A 49 -11.79 -8.48 5.55
C GLY A 49 -13.02 -8.21 4.66
N GLY A 50 -14.23 -8.34 5.20
CA GLY A 50 -15.47 -8.07 4.49
C GLY A 50 -15.85 -6.59 4.41
N ASP A 51 -15.20 -5.73 5.18
CA ASP A 51 -15.38 -4.29 5.10
C ASP A 51 -14.24 -3.63 4.29
N ILE A 52 -14.58 -2.53 3.62
CA ILE A 52 -13.68 -1.87 2.69
C ILE A 52 -12.50 -1.19 3.42
N VAL A 53 -12.71 -0.65 4.62
CA VAL A 53 -11.66 0.05 5.38
C VAL A 53 -10.55 -0.93 5.74
N THR A 54 -10.88 -2.10 6.27
CA THR A 54 -9.87 -3.11 6.61
C THR A 54 -9.16 -3.67 5.38
N MET A 55 -9.89 -3.84 4.28
CA MET A 55 -9.29 -4.24 3.00
C MET A 55 -8.28 -3.18 2.50
N LEU A 56 -8.66 -1.92 2.52
CA LEU A 56 -7.80 -0.80 2.09
C LEU A 56 -6.59 -0.63 3.00
N LEU A 57 -6.75 -0.73 4.31
CA LEU A 57 -5.63 -0.69 5.26
C LEU A 57 -4.63 -1.82 5.00
N LYS A 58 -5.10 -3.05 4.74
CA LYS A 58 -4.22 -4.17 4.37
C LYS A 58 -3.53 -3.93 3.02
N LYS A 59 -4.25 -3.43 2.02
CA LYS A 59 -3.65 -3.07 0.73
C LYS A 59 -2.57 -1.99 0.89
N ARG A 60 -2.85 -0.94 1.68
CA ARG A 60 -1.89 0.13 1.98
C ARG A 60 -0.66 -0.41 2.69
N PHE A 61 -0.85 -1.27 3.70
CA PHE A 61 0.25 -1.96 4.39
C PHE A 61 1.13 -2.75 3.41
N LEU A 62 0.50 -3.48 2.51
CA LEU A 62 1.20 -4.26 1.47
C LEU A 62 1.79 -3.38 0.37
N SER A 63 1.38 -2.14 0.21
CA SER A 63 1.98 -1.19 -0.74
C SER A 63 3.24 -0.54 -0.17
N SER A 64 3.15 0.10 0.98
CA SER A 64 4.30 0.57 1.75
C SER A 64 3.92 0.83 3.21
N PRO A 65 4.84 0.59 4.17
CA PRO A 65 4.60 0.93 5.57
C PRO A 65 4.29 2.40 5.76
N PHE A 66 4.98 3.29 5.02
CA PHE A 66 4.76 4.74 5.10
C PHE A 66 3.36 5.15 4.65
N ALA A 67 2.88 4.65 3.50
CA ALA A 67 1.52 4.92 3.03
C ALA A 67 0.47 4.40 4.02
N PHE A 68 0.69 3.24 4.61
CA PHE A 68 -0.16 2.69 5.67
C PHE A 68 -0.18 3.59 6.91
N GLY A 69 0.99 4.01 7.41
CA GLY A 69 1.11 4.89 8.57
C GLY A 69 0.38 6.22 8.38
N LYS A 70 0.54 6.86 7.21
CA LYS A 70 -0.18 8.09 6.83
C LYS A 70 -1.69 7.88 6.86
N THR A 71 -2.17 6.82 6.20
CA THR A 71 -3.60 6.50 6.14
C THR A 71 -4.18 6.23 7.53
N LEU A 72 -3.48 5.44 8.36
CA LEU A 72 -3.97 5.13 9.70
C LEU A 72 -3.96 6.36 10.62
N THR A 73 -2.95 7.23 10.51
CA THR A 73 -2.91 8.50 11.26
C THR A 73 -4.10 9.39 10.89
N HIS A 74 -4.40 9.50 9.61
CA HIS A 74 -5.55 10.29 9.15
C HIS A 74 -6.87 9.69 9.66
N TYR A 75 -7.03 8.36 9.58
CA TYR A 75 -8.19 7.66 10.13
C TYR A 75 -8.37 7.93 11.63
N LEU A 76 -7.30 7.90 12.43
CA LEU A 76 -7.37 8.20 13.87
C LEU A 76 -7.72 9.66 14.14
N GLY A 77 -7.19 10.60 13.37
CA GLY A 77 -7.51 12.02 13.48
C GLY A 77 -8.98 12.32 13.18
N SER A 78 -9.49 11.78 12.09
CA SER A 78 -10.90 11.96 11.69
C SER A 78 -11.86 11.31 12.70
N LYS A 79 -11.51 10.15 13.25
CA LYS A 79 -12.29 9.47 14.30
C LYS A 79 -12.35 10.32 15.60
N ALA A 80 -11.25 10.99 15.96
CA ALA A 80 -11.19 11.82 17.17
C ALA A 80 -12.03 13.10 17.05
N GLN A 81 -12.23 13.61 15.83
CA GLN A 81 -12.90 14.89 15.61
C GLN A 81 -14.43 14.84 15.55
N ARG A 82 -15.11 13.76 15.25
CA ARG A 82 -16.61 13.65 15.31
C ARG A 82 -17.24 12.40 14.70
N GLY A 83 -16.52 11.31 14.54
CA GLY A 83 -16.97 10.23 13.66
C GLY A 83 -16.75 10.64 12.20
N LEU A 84 -16.29 9.72 11.40
CA LEU A 84 -15.91 9.96 10.00
C LEU A 84 -17.10 10.53 9.20
N ALA A 85 -16.98 11.76 8.70
CA ALA A 85 -17.91 12.32 7.73
C ALA A 85 -17.72 11.65 6.35
N ASP A 86 -18.69 11.78 5.44
CA ASP A 86 -18.62 11.16 4.11
C ASP A 86 -17.40 11.63 3.33
N ASP A 87 -17.06 12.92 3.41
CA ASP A 87 -15.93 13.53 2.74
C ASP A 87 -14.56 13.04 3.26
N ASP A 88 -14.46 12.68 4.55
CA ASP A 88 -13.21 12.20 5.15
C ASP A 88 -12.77 10.83 4.58
N TYR A 89 -13.71 9.98 4.12
CA TYR A 89 -13.36 8.71 3.50
C TYR A 89 -12.77 8.88 2.11
N ASP A 90 -13.28 9.81 1.32
CA ASP A 90 -12.77 10.10 -0.01
C ASP A 90 -11.36 10.71 0.08
N ASP A 91 -11.10 11.58 1.06
CA ASP A 91 -9.77 12.14 1.32
C ASP A 91 -8.76 11.09 1.83
N ILE A 92 -9.21 10.13 2.65
CA ILE A 92 -8.32 9.11 3.22
C ILE A 92 -8.00 8.02 2.20
N PHE A 93 -8.97 7.63 1.39
CA PHE A 93 -8.90 6.43 0.56
C PHE A 93 -8.96 6.73 -0.94
N GLY A 94 -9.40 7.94 -1.34
CA GLY A 94 -9.56 8.36 -2.74
C GLY A 94 -8.29 8.82 -3.44
N GLU A 95 -7.19 9.05 -2.74
CA GLU A 95 -5.92 9.44 -3.37
C GLU A 95 -5.33 8.29 -4.20
N GLY A 96 -5.53 8.32 -5.49
CA GLY A 96 -4.91 7.38 -6.43
C GLY A 96 -5.76 6.99 -7.62
N GLN A 97 -6.93 7.57 -7.75
CA GLN A 97 -7.83 7.27 -8.87
C GLN A 97 -7.89 8.43 -9.86
N SER A 98 -7.21 8.26 -10.98
CA SER A 98 -7.48 8.97 -12.21
C SER A 98 -7.59 7.91 -13.29
N ASP A 99 -8.81 7.62 -13.74
CA ASP A 99 -9.17 7.42 -15.14
C ASP A 99 -10.54 6.76 -15.33
N GLU A 100 -11.19 7.10 -16.42
CA GLU A 100 -12.62 7.00 -16.75
C GLU A 100 -13.28 5.59 -16.80
N GLU A 101 -12.59 4.50 -16.51
CA GLU A 101 -13.19 3.15 -16.39
C GLU A 101 -13.69 2.79 -14.98
N GLU A 102 -13.49 3.66 -14.00
CA GLU A 102 -13.75 3.41 -12.57
C GLU A 102 -15.18 3.68 -12.10
N GLY A 103 -16.00 4.37 -12.86
CA GLY A 103 -17.35 4.79 -12.42
C GLY A 103 -18.30 3.68 -11.94
N LEU A 104 -18.09 2.43 -12.36
CA LEU A 104 -18.87 1.27 -11.89
C LEU A 104 -18.34 0.67 -10.58
N TRP A 105 -17.02 0.80 -10.35
CA TRP A 105 -16.38 0.36 -9.09
C TRP A 105 -16.64 1.37 -7.98
N GLU A 106 -16.58 2.68 -8.27
CA GLU A 106 -16.85 3.77 -7.33
C GLU A 106 -18.25 3.70 -6.72
N HIS A 107 -19.28 3.38 -7.51
CA HIS A 107 -20.65 3.29 -7.01
C HIS A 107 -20.82 2.13 -6.02
N ASN A 108 -20.22 0.97 -6.30
CA ASN A 108 -20.27 -0.19 -5.40
C ASN A 108 -19.37 0.00 -4.15
N GLU A 109 -18.26 0.73 -4.29
CA GLU A 109 -17.39 1.07 -3.16
C GLU A 109 -18.04 2.09 -2.25
N ALA A 110 -18.66 3.14 -2.77
CA ALA A 110 -19.40 4.13 -2.01
C ALA A 110 -20.57 3.52 -1.21
N GLU A 111 -21.32 2.55 -1.78
CA GLU A 111 -22.35 1.83 -1.02
C GLU A 111 -21.76 0.96 0.09
N ARG A 112 -20.66 0.24 -0.17
CA ARG A 112 -19.97 -0.57 0.85
C ARG A 112 -19.34 0.30 1.94
N LEU A 113 -18.83 1.48 1.61
CA LEU A 113 -18.38 2.48 2.57
C LEU A 113 -19.51 2.96 3.47
N ARG A 114 -20.71 3.23 2.91
CA ARG A 114 -21.90 3.62 3.68
C ARG A 114 -22.37 2.50 4.60
N GLU A 115 -22.27 1.24 4.21
CA GLU A 115 -22.59 0.09 5.08
C GLU A 115 -21.54 -0.09 6.19
N SER A 116 -20.25 0.15 5.91
CA SER A 116 -19.15 0.10 6.86
C SER A 116 -19.26 1.17 7.96
N LYS A 117 -19.91 2.31 7.70
CA LYS A 117 -20.15 3.39 8.69
C LYS A 117 -20.96 2.98 9.92
N ARG A 118 -21.71 1.88 9.84
CA ARG A 118 -22.50 1.38 10.96
C ARG A 118 -21.70 0.63 12.02
N SER A 119 -20.48 0.24 11.72
CA SER A 119 -19.64 -0.51 12.65
C SER A 119 -18.17 -0.07 12.53
N ASP A 120 -17.56 0.31 13.63
CA ASP A 120 -16.11 0.62 13.68
C ASP A 120 -15.31 -0.63 13.29
N PRO A 121 -14.59 -0.61 12.14
CA PRO A 121 -13.86 -1.77 11.62
C PRO A 121 -12.63 -2.13 12.46
N LEU A 122 -12.18 -1.24 13.35
CA LEU A 122 -11.02 -1.43 14.22
C LEU A 122 -11.36 -1.36 15.71
N LYS A 123 -12.64 -1.57 16.08
CA LYS A 123 -13.13 -1.40 17.47
C LYS A 123 -12.50 -2.37 18.47
N ALA A 124 -11.94 -3.49 18.02
CA ALA A 124 -11.27 -4.45 18.88
C ALA A 124 -9.85 -4.04 19.27
N ALA A 125 -9.33 -2.96 18.68
CA ALA A 125 -8.02 -2.45 19.03
C ALA A 125 -7.98 -2.03 20.51
N LYS A 126 -6.96 -2.47 21.21
CA LYS A 126 -6.68 -2.02 22.58
C LYS A 126 -6.07 -0.59 22.54
N PRO A 127 -6.18 0.17 23.64
CA PRO A 127 -5.56 1.49 23.73
C PRO A 127 -4.08 1.46 23.31
N GLY A 128 -3.66 2.36 22.44
CA GLY A 128 -2.30 2.49 21.95
C GLY A 128 -1.90 1.58 20.80
N GLN A 129 -2.66 0.53 20.46
CA GLN A 129 -2.27 -0.39 19.38
C GLN A 129 -2.32 0.25 17.98
N LEU A 130 -3.33 1.07 17.72
CA LEU A 130 -3.45 1.74 16.42
C LEU A 130 -2.41 2.85 16.28
N GLU A 131 -2.13 3.56 17.36
CA GLU A 131 -1.07 4.57 17.42
C GLU A 131 0.30 3.92 17.21
N THR A 132 0.55 2.75 17.81
CA THR A 132 1.78 1.97 17.58
C THR A 132 1.92 1.58 16.12
N LEU A 133 0.87 1.06 15.50
CA LEU A 133 0.86 0.69 14.09
C LEU A 133 1.10 1.91 13.18
N ALA A 134 0.43 3.04 13.48
CA ALA A 134 0.60 4.27 12.71
C ALA A 134 2.03 4.80 12.79
N GLN A 135 2.58 4.89 14.01
CA GLN A 135 3.95 5.36 14.24
C GLN A 135 4.98 4.45 13.57
N TRP A 136 4.84 3.13 13.71
CA TRP A 136 5.70 2.18 13.01
C TRP A 136 5.72 2.42 11.50
N GLY A 137 4.56 2.64 10.89
CA GLY A 137 4.49 2.95 9.46
C GLY A 137 5.18 4.28 9.12
N LEU A 138 4.98 5.33 9.92
CA LEU A 138 5.60 6.64 9.71
C LEU A 138 7.13 6.59 9.86
N ASP A 139 7.68 5.71 10.69
CA ASP A 139 9.12 5.54 10.86
C ASP A 139 9.83 5.08 9.57
N TYR A 140 9.06 4.60 8.58
CA TYR A 140 9.58 4.27 7.25
C TYR A 140 9.65 5.48 6.29
N GLU A 141 9.36 6.69 6.73
CA GLU A 141 9.33 7.88 5.86
C GLU A 141 10.56 8.01 4.95
N SER A 142 11.75 7.69 5.45
CA SER A 142 13.02 7.89 4.75
C SER A 142 13.88 6.63 4.68
N ARG A 143 13.31 5.46 4.97
CA ARG A 143 13.99 4.17 4.89
C ARG A 143 13.20 3.16 4.06
N PRO A 144 13.88 2.22 3.38
CA PRO A 144 13.20 1.15 2.67
C PRO A 144 12.60 0.13 3.64
N ASP A 145 11.55 -0.56 3.18
CA ASP A 145 11.10 -1.82 3.72
C ASP A 145 11.80 -3.00 3.00
N SER A 146 11.57 -4.23 3.46
CA SER A 146 12.17 -5.42 2.86
C SER A 146 11.86 -5.58 1.36
N ARG A 147 10.70 -5.12 0.89
CA ARG A 147 10.32 -5.14 -0.54
C ARG A 147 11.12 -4.15 -1.33
N LEU A 148 11.24 -2.93 -0.81
CA LEU A 148 12.00 -1.89 -1.50
C LEU A 148 13.48 -2.21 -1.51
N GLU A 149 14.04 -2.83 -0.48
CA GLU A 149 15.42 -3.32 -0.51
C GLU A 149 15.61 -4.38 -1.62
N ALA A 150 14.68 -5.31 -1.78
CA ALA A 150 14.71 -6.29 -2.86
C ALA A 150 14.57 -5.63 -4.25
N LEU A 151 13.72 -4.59 -4.36
CA LEU A 151 13.61 -3.80 -5.59
C LEU A 151 14.90 -3.03 -5.88
N ILE A 152 15.52 -2.41 -4.88
CA ILE A 152 16.79 -1.68 -5.02
C ILE A 152 17.88 -2.64 -5.50
N ALA A 153 17.98 -3.82 -4.92
CA ALA A 153 18.94 -4.83 -5.36
C ALA A 153 18.73 -5.24 -6.83
N TYR A 154 17.46 -5.37 -7.25
CA TYR A 154 17.13 -5.63 -8.65
C TYR A 154 17.52 -4.45 -9.56
N LEU A 155 17.20 -3.21 -9.16
CA LEU A 155 17.53 -2.01 -9.90
C LEU A 155 19.06 -1.86 -10.04
N ASP A 156 19.82 -2.11 -8.98
CA ASP A 156 21.29 -2.10 -9.04
C ASP A 156 21.81 -3.15 -10.03
N ALA A 157 21.28 -4.37 -9.98
CA ALA A 157 21.71 -5.43 -10.91
C ALA A 157 21.42 -5.11 -12.39
N VAL A 158 20.35 -4.35 -12.67
CA VAL A 158 19.95 -3.97 -14.04
C VAL A 158 20.61 -2.68 -14.48
N CYS A 159 20.55 -1.65 -13.64
CA CYS A 159 20.95 -0.29 -14.03
C CYS A 159 22.41 0.05 -13.69
N ARG A 160 23.01 -0.65 -12.70
CA ARG A 160 24.39 -0.41 -12.23
C ARG A 160 25.09 -1.73 -11.89
N PRO A 161 25.24 -2.68 -12.82
CA PRO A 161 25.73 -4.03 -12.53
C PRO A 161 27.17 -4.07 -11.96
N ASP A 162 27.97 -3.04 -12.19
CA ASP A 162 29.31 -2.87 -11.60
C ASP A 162 29.32 -2.00 -10.33
N GLY A 163 28.15 -1.57 -9.88
CA GLY A 163 27.98 -0.68 -8.72
C GLY A 163 28.44 0.76 -8.93
N LYS A 164 28.91 1.14 -10.12
CA LYS A 164 29.52 2.45 -10.40
C LYS A 164 28.90 3.17 -11.58
N HIS A 165 28.71 2.48 -12.70
CA HIS A 165 28.31 3.10 -13.96
C HIS A 165 26.87 2.72 -14.33
N TRP A 166 26.11 3.74 -14.72
CA TRP A 166 24.75 3.55 -15.21
C TRP A 166 24.77 2.92 -16.62
N THR A 167 23.93 1.91 -16.80
CA THR A 167 23.66 1.33 -18.12
C THR A 167 22.62 2.16 -18.88
N ASN A 168 22.31 1.77 -20.12
CA ASN A 168 21.20 2.34 -20.90
C ASN A 168 19.84 1.69 -20.58
N GLU A 169 19.81 0.75 -19.64
CA GLU A 169 18.57 0.09 -19.26
C GLU A 169 17.64 1.07 -18.52
N ARG A 170 16.33 0.87 -18.68
CA ARG A 170 15.28 1.67 -18.05
C ARG A 170 14.30 0.74 -17.38
N VAL A 171 13.94 1.07 -16.16
CA VAL A 171 12.92 0.34 -15.37
C VAL A 171 11.79 1.30 -15.07
N VAL A 172 10.56 0.86 -15.32
CA VAL A 172 9.34 1.59 -14.94
C VAL A 172 8.71 0.86 -13.77
N VAL A 173 8.49 1.58 -12.68
CA VAL A 173 7.85 1.05 -11.47
C VAL A 173 6.43 1.58 -11.40
N PHE A 174 5.47 0.69 -11.33
CA PHE A 174 4.06 1.03 -11.14
C PHE A 174 3.66 0.78 -9.69
N THR A 175 2.90 1.70 -9.12
CA THR A 175 2.29 1.58 -7.79
C THR A 175 0.90 2.17 -7.81
N GLU A 176 0.03 1.69 -6.92
CA GLU A 176 -1.38 2.07 -6.87
C GLU A 176 -1.63 3.37 -6.09
N TYR A 177 -0.71 3.77 -5.19
CA TYR A 177 -0.96 4.86 -4.23
C TYR A 177 0.06 6.00 -4.34
N ALA A 178 -0.42 7.26 -4.35
CA ALA A 178 0.40 8.46 -4.43
C ALA A 178 1.43 8.54 -3.28
N HIS A 179 1.04 8.26 -2.05
CA HIS A 179 1.99 8.24 -0.92
C HIS A 179 3.10 7.20 -1.09
N THR A 180 2.83 6.08 -1.79
CA THR A 180 3.87 5.11 -2.12
C THR A 180 4.80 5.64 -3.20
N VAL A 181 4.30 6.42 -4.19
CA VAL A 181 5.15 7.10 -5.19
C VAL A 181 6.11 8.06 -4.50
N ASP A 182 5.59 8.94 -3.64
CA ASP A 182 6.38 9.94 -2.93
C ASP A 182 7.47 9.29 -2.06
N TRP A 183 7.11 8.22 -1.37
CA TRP A 183 8.04 7.45 -0.56
C TRP A 183 9.12 6.77 -1.40
N LEU A 184 8.74 6.10 -2.51
CA LEU A 184 9.68 5.47 -3.43
C LEU A 184 10.67 6.51 -4.00
N GLN A 185 10.18 7.65 -4.47
CA GLN A 185 11.03 8.71 -5.00
C GLN A 185 12.03 9.20 -3.96
N ARG A 186 11.58 9.44 -2.73
CA ARG A 186 12.44 9.91 -1.63
C ARG A 186 13.54 8.90 -1.29
N VAL A 187 13.17 7.63 -1.09
CA VAL A 187 14.13 6.59 -0.70
C VAL A 187 15.08 6.27 -1.85
N LEU A 188 14.59 6.20 -3.08
CA LEU A 188 15.42 5.95 -4.27
C LEU A 188 16.39 7.11 -4.53
N ALA A 189 15.96 8.37 -4.34
CA ALA A 189 16.83 9.52 -4.46
C ALA A 189 18.02 9.47 -3.49
N GLN A 190 17.79 9.04 -2.24
CA GLN A 190 18.87 8.84 -1.25
C GLN A 190 19.88 7.76 -1.66
N ARG A 191 19.48 6.83 -2.52
CA ARG A 191 20.33 5.77 -3.08
C ARG A 191 20.93 6.15 -4.44
N GLY A 192 20.75 7.40 -4.89
CA GLY A 192 21.32 7.94 -6.13
C GLY A 192 20.54 7.58 -7.40
N TYR A 193 19.24 7.28 -7.28
CA TYR A 193 18.33 7.05 -8.41
C TYR A 193 17.54 8.31 -8.82
N ALA A 194 17.98 9.49 -8.45
CA ALA A 194 17.35 10.76 -8.84
C ALA A 194 17.95 11.32 -10.13
#